data_44ff1676475bb07d91467a8a32b189e3
#
_entry.id   44ff1676475bb07d91467a8a32b189e3
#
_cell.length_a   1.000
_cell.length_b   1.000
_cell.length_c   1.000
_cell.angle_alpha   90.00
_cell.angle_beta   90.00
_cell.angle_gamma   90.00
#
_symmetry.space_group_name_H-M   'P 1'
#
loop_
_entity.id
_entity.type
_entity.pdbx_description
1 polymer ?
#
loop_
_entity_poly.entity_id
_entity_poly.type
_entity_poly.pdbx_seq_one_letter_code
_entity_poly.pdbx_strand_id
1 'polypeptide(L)'
;MKSNFFFIFFSTLLLTNASAENLFIQSKNISLDKNREISIFENEVLVRTEENNEIISDYAEYDKKKGLIKFKDNILVTDNKKNKIEADFAEYNDITKIFKTNGPTKILTNENYTIFGEDITLNNKLKIINSNKKTVITDQDGNIITLNKFEYLIEENIFKSIGFIEIKDNQGNST
;
A
#
# COMPACT_ATOMS: atom_id res chain seq x y z
N MET A 1 -22.85 50.76 -49.48
CA MET A 1 -21.70 50.04 -48.89
C MET A 1 -22.15 49.35 -47.61
N LYS A 2 -22.29 48.02 -47.62
CA LYS A 2 -22.67 47.24 -46.45
C LYS A 2 -21.40 46.63 -45.90
N SER A 3 -21.00 47.00 -44.64
CA SER A 3 -19.90 46.46 -43.94
C SER A 3 -20.37 45.21 -43.17
N ASN A 4 -19.90 44.04 -43.57
CA ASN A 4 -20.10 42.78 -42.84
C ASN A 4 -19.06 42.70 -41.71
N PHE A 5 -19.51 42.89 -40.50
CA PHE A 5 -18.69 42.68 -39.30
C PHE A 5 -18.74 41.17 -38.93
N PHE A 6 -17.67 40.44 -39.24
CA PHE A 6 -17.53 39.01 -38.93
C PHE A 6 -17.02 38.89 -37.51
N PHE A 7 -17.91 38.50 -36.59
CA PHE A 7 -17.57 38.27 -35.19
C PHE A 7 -16.99 36.85 -35.04
N ILE A 8 -15.67 36.73 -34.96
CA ILE A 8 -15.01 35.44 -34.63
C ILE A 8 -15.11 35.25 -33.12
N PHE A 9 -16.01 34.33 -32.71
CA PHE A 9 -16.12 33.88 -31.34
C PHE A 9 -14.98 32.88 -31.05
N PHE A 10 -13.88 33.37 -30.46
CA PHE A 10 -12.76 32.52 -30.03
C PHE A 10 -13.17 31.81 -28.73
N SER A 11 -13.73 30.62 -28.87
CA SER A 11 -14.02 29.73 -27.75
C SER A 11 -12.68 29.21 -27.20
N THR A 12 -12.16 29.84 -26.15
CA THR A 12 -11.06 29.27 -25.35
C THR A 12 -11.59 28.05 -24.62
N LEU A 13 -11.31 26.87 -25.19
CA LEU A 13 -11.48 25.57 -24.52
C LEU A 13 -10.53 25.56 -23.35
N LEU A 14 -11.03 25.86 -22.14
CA LEU A 14 -10.31 25.60 -20.89
C LEU A 14 -10.16 24.08 -20.76
N LEU A 15 -9.02 23.55 -21.20
CA LEU A 15 -8.58 22.21 -20.87
C LEU A 15 -8.33 22.20 -19.37
N THR A 16 -9.36 21.90 -18.59
CA THR A 16 -9.17 21.46 -17.22
C THR A 16 -8.41 20.15 -17.32
N ASN A 17 -7.16 20.15 -16.86
CA ASN A 17 -6.44 18.91 -16.58
C ASN A 17 -7.25 18.17 -15.52
N ALA A 18 -8.15 17.30 -15.92
CA ALA A 18 -8.68 16.27 -15.07
C ALA A 18 -7.46 15.39 -14.76
N SER A 19 -6.88 15.55 -13.56
CA SER A 19 -6.00 14.52 -12.99
C SER A 19 -6.82 13.25 -13.03
N ALA A 20 -6.51 12.35 -13.94
CA ALA A 20 -7.03 11.00 -13.87
C ALA A 20 -6.59 10.46 -12.52
N GLU A 21 -7.55 10.13 -11.65
CA GLU A 21 -7.25 9.37 -10.43
C GLU A 21 -6.57 8.09 -10.91
N ASN A 22 -5.26 7.95 -10.63
CA ASN A 22 -4.46 6.81 -11.07
C ASN A 22 -4.72 5.57 -10.20
N LEU A 23 -5.84 5.54 -9.49
CA LEU A 23 -6.32 4.41 -8.72
C LEU A 23 -7.25 3.56 -9.58
N PHE A 24 -6.83 2.33 -9.84
CA PHE A 24 -7.65 1.36 -10.57
C PHE A 24 -8.16 0.29 -9.61
N ILE A 25 -9.47 0.03 -9.60
CA ILE A 25 -10.10 -1.03 -8.78
C ILE A 25 -10.95 -1.91 -9.68
N GLN A 26 -10.77 -3.23 -9.56
CA GLN A 26 -11.53 -4.26 -10.25
C GLN A 26 -11.99 -5.33 -9.27
N SER A 27 -13.17 -5.92 -9.49
CA SER A 27 -13.69 -7.08 -8.76
C SER A 27 -14.76 -7.78 -9.57
N LYS A 28 -15.20 -8.96 -9.11
CA LYS A 28 -16.35 -9.65 -9.73
C LYS A 28 -17.67 -8.98 -9.40
N ASN A 29 -17.83 -8.47 -8.18
CA ASN A 29 -19.06 -7.84 -7.72
C ASN A 29 -18.76 -6.44 -7.19
N ILE A 30 -19.61 -5.46 -7.58
CA ILE A 30 -19.52 -4.08 -7.13
C ILE A 30 -20.88 -3.62 -6.68
N SER A 31 -20.96 -3.01 -5.49
CA SER A 31 -22.14 -2.32 -5.00
C SER A 31 -21.82 -0.89 -4.58
N LEU A 32 -22.80 0.01 -4.74
CA LEU A 32 -22.63 1.44 -4.46
C LEU A 32 -23.65 1.90 -3.42
N ASP A 33 -23.18 2.43 -2.30
CA ASP A 33 -23.98 3.23 -1.38
C ASP A 33 -23.89 4.70 -1.77
N LYS A 34 -24.88 5.17 -2.52
CA LYS A 34 -24.91 6.55 -3.03
C LYS A 34 -25.05 7.59 -1.91
N ASN A 35 -25.63 7.23 -0.76
CA ASN A 35 -25.83 8.15 0.34
C ASN A 35 -24.54 8.42 1.10
N ARG A 36 -23.70 7.41 1.27
CA ARG A 36 -22.41 7.49 1.95
C ARG A 36 -21.23 7.74 1.01
N GLU A 37 -21.44 7.64 -0.32
CA GLU A 37 -20.38 7.67 -1.35
C GLU A 37 -19.33 6.56 -1.13
N ILE A 38 -19.81 5.39 -0.71
CA ILE A 38 -19.00 4.20 -0.48
C ILE A 38 -19.23 3.20 -1.61
N SER A 39 -18.14 2.68 -2.15
CA SER A 39 -18.16 1.56 -3.09
C SER A 39 -17.64 0.31 -2.38
N ILE A 40 -18.36 -0.81 -2.53
CA ILE A 40 -17.98 -2.11 -1.98
C ILE A 40 -17.63 -3.02 -3.15
N PHE A 41 -16.50 -3.68 -3.06
CA PHE A 41 -15.94 -4.61 -4.04
C PHE A 41 -15.76 -5.97 -3.39
N GLU A 42 -16.25 -7.03 -4.04
CA GLU A 42 -16.23 -8.38 -3.50
C GLU A 42 -15.81 -9.39 -4.56
N ASN A 43 -15.09 -10.38 -4.11
CA ASN A 43 -14.54 -11.49 -4.89
C ASN A 43 -13.51 -11.06 -5.94
N GLU A 44 -12.30 -11.54 -5.76
CA GLU A 44 -11.16 -11.27 -6.65
C GLU A 44 -10.92 -9.75 -6.83
N VAL A 45 -10.86 -9.04 -5.71
CA VAL A 45 -10.57 -7.60 -5.72
C VAL A 45 -9.12 -7.40 -6.13
N LEU A 46 -8.89 -6.50 -7.09
CA LEU A 46 -7.59 -6.05 -7.54
C LEU A 46 -7.56 -4.53 -7.50
N VAL A 47 -6.62 -3.97 -6.75
CA VAL A 47 -6.35 -2.53 -6.71
C VAL A 47 -4.94 -2.29 -7.22
N ARG A 48 -4.79 -1.36 -8.17
CA ARG A 48 -3.50 -0.83 -8.61
C ARG A 48 -3.39 0.62 -8.21
N THR A 49 -2.30 0.95 -7.54
CA THR A 49 -2.03 2.32 -7.08
C THR A 49 -1.13 3.05 -8.07
N GLU A 50 -1.07 4.38 -7.93
CA GLU A 50 -0.18 5.24 -8.72
C GLU A 50 1.30 4.85 -8.58
N GLU A 51 1.69 4.32 -7.42
CA GLU A 51 3.05 3.86 -7.16
C GLU A 51 3.36 2.48 -7.78
N ASN A 52 2.46 1.95 -8.60
CA ASN A 52 2.54 0.62 -9.20
C ASN A 52 2.55 -0.53 -8.16
N ASN A 53 1.92 -0.32 -7.01
CA ASN A 53 1.63 -1.42 -6.11
C ASN A 53 0.35 -2.12 -6.58
N GLU A 54 0.36 -3.45 -6.50
CA GLU A 54 -0.81 -4.28 -6.76
C GLU A 54 -1.28 -4.87 -5.44
N ILE A 55 -2.57 -4.67 -5.10
CA ILE A 55 -3.20 -5.17 -3.89
C ILE A 55 -4.32 -6.12 -4.31
N ILE A 56 -4.26 -7.35 -3.86
CA ILE A 56 -5.29 -8.37 -4.06
C ILE A 56 -5.96 -8.63 -2.71
N SER A 57 -7.27 -8.86 -2.70
CA SER A 57 -8.04 -9.25 -1.51
C SER A 57 -9.38 -9.89 -1.91
N ASP A 58 -10.08 -10.46 -0.94
CA ASP A 58 -11.44 -10.96 -1.17
C ASP A 58 -12.49 -9.86 -1.09
N TYR A 59 -12.22 -8.80 -0.31
CA TYR A 59 -13.12 -7.69 -0.06
C TYR A 59 -12.40 -6.36 0.01
N ALA A 60 -13.00 -5.30 -0.54
CA ALA A 60 -12.58 -3.92 -0.32
C ALA A 60 -13.77 -2.96 -0.21
N GLU A 61 -13.63 -1.96 0.64
CA GLU A 61 -14.56 -0.84 0.80
C GLU A 61 -13.81 0.46 0.52
N TYR A 62 -14.25 1.25 -0.46
CA TYR A 62 -13.66 2.53 -0.81
C TYR A 62 -14.57 3.68 -0.42
N ASP A 63 -14.12 4.49 0.55
CA ASP A 63 -14.70 5.79 0.91
C ASP A 63 -14.02 6.87 0.06
N LYS A 64 -14.69 7.28 -1.03
CA LYS A 64 -14.14 8.25 -1.98
C LYS A 64 -13.88 9.61 -1.34
N LYS A 65 -14.70 10.04 -0.37
CA LYS A 65 -14.53 11.34 0.31
C LYS A 65 -13.24 11.42 1.10
N LYS A 66 -12.83 10.28 1.70
CA LYS A 66 -11.62 10.16 2.51
C LYS A 66 -10.40 9.69 1.74
N GLY A 67 -10.58 9.23 0.49
CA GLY A 67 -9.55 8.53 -0.26
C GLY A 67 -9.08 7.26 0.45
N LEU A 68 -9.96 6.60 1.22
CA LEU A 68 -9.62 5.47 2.08
C LEU A 68 -10.20 4.17 1.53
N ILE A 69 -9.35 3.18 1.31
CA ILE A 69 -9.74 1.83 0.97
C ILE A 69 -9.43 0.94 2.16
N LYS A 70 -10.42 0.15 2.59
CA LYS A 70 -10.26 -0.91 3.60
C LYS A 70 -10.35 -2.25 2.94
N PHE A 71 -9.41 -3.13 3.25
CA PHE A 71 -9.33 -4.49 2.71
C PHE A 71 -9.57 -5.51 3.79
N LYS A 72 -10.13 -6.66 3.41
CA LYS A 72 -10.33 -7.83 4.29
C LYS A 72 -10.06 -9.10 3.52
N ASP A 73 -9.51 -10.06 4.25
CA ASP A 73 -9.29 -11.44 3.89
C ASP A 73 -8.33 -11.63 2.70
N ASN A 74 -7.36 -12.49 2.87
CA ASN A 74 -6.40 -12.90 1.85
C ASN A 74 -5.68 -11.73 1.15
N ILE A 75 -5.28 -10.73 1.93
CA ILE A 75 -4.62 -9.54 1.36
C ILE A 75 -3.20 -9.88 0.97
N LEU A 76 -2.87 -9.61 -0.30
CA LEU A 76 -1.52 -9.68 -0.84
C LEU A 76 -1.19 -8.37 -1.55
N VAL A 77 -0.21 -7.65 -1.02
CA VAL A 77 0.37 -6.48 -1.69
C VAL A 77 1.66 -6.89 -2.38
N THR A 78 1.85 -6.45 -3.61
CA THR A 78 3.12 -6.61 -4.34
C THR A 78 3.55 -5.24 -4.84
N ASP A 79 4.76 -4.82 -4.48
CA ASP A 79 5.33 -3.56 -4.97
C ASP A 79 6.12 -3.76 -6.28
N ASN A 80 6.61 -2.66 -6.85
CA ASN A 80 7.38 -2.66 -8.09
C ASN A 80 8.75 -3.36 -7.97
N LYS A 81 9.28 -3.54 -6.75
CA LYS A 81 10.52 -4.28 -6.46
C LYS A 81 10.27 -5.77 -6.17
N LYS A 82 9.01 -6.22 -6.22
CA LYS A 82 8.57 -7.58 -5.92
C LYS A 82 8.60 -7.95 -4.43
N ASN A 83 8.67 -6.97 -3.52
CA ASN A 83 8.34 -7.20 -2.13
C ASN A 83 6.86 -7.56 -2.00
N LYS A 84 6.54 -8.44 -1.06
CA LYS A 84 5.17 -8.88 -0.81
C LYS A 84 4.80 -8.64 0.64
N ILE A 85 3.56 -8.23 0.88
CA ILE A 85 2.98 -8.10 2.22
C ILE A 85 1.70 -8.94 2.24
N GLU A 86 1.60 -9.86 3.20
CA GLU A 86 0.44 -10.72 3.43
C GLU A 86 -0.20 -10.33 4.76
N ALA A 87 -1.53 -10.14 4.78
CA ALA A 87 -2.32 -9.79 5.96
C ALA A 87 -3.79 -10.15 5.78
N ASP A 88 -4.58 -10.14 6.88
CA ASP A 88 -6.03 -10.36 6.82
C ASP A 88 -6.83 -9.05 6.85
N PHE A 89 -6.26 -7.99 7.42
CA PHE A 89 -6.89 -6.67 7.48
C PHE A 89 -5.86 -5.59 7.11
N ALA A 90 -6.26 -4.68 6.23
CA ALA A 90 -5.43 -3.54 5.86
C ALA A 90 -6.27 -2.34 5.43
N GLU A 91 -5.64 -1.18 5.39
CA GLU A 91 -6.17 0.03 4.80
C GLU A 91 -5.11 0.74 3.94
N TYR A 92 -5.54 1.34 2.86
CA TYR A 92 -4.72 2.21 2.03
C TYR A 92 -5.39 3.57 1.91
N ASN A 93 -4.64 4.63 2.20
CA ASN A 93 -5.11 5.98 1.98
C ASN A 93 -4.45 6.56 0.72
N ASP A 94 -5.24 6.78 -0.32
CA ASP A 94 -4.80 7.24 -1.62
C ASP A 94 -4.28 8.69 -1.61
N ILE A 95 -4.73 9.51 -0.67
CA ILE A 95 -4.27 10.90 -0.52
C ILE A 95 -2.88 10.95 0.12
N THR A 96 -2.69 10.20 1.21
CA THR A 96 -1.42 10.18 1.95
C THR A 96 -0.42 9.16 1.40
N LYS A 97 -0.89 8.20 0.58
CA LYS A 97 -0.13 7.08 0.02
C LYS A 97 0.43 6.15 1.10
N ILE A 98 -0.32 6.01 2.19
CA ILE A 98 0.03 5.15 3.32
C ILE A 98 -0.82 3.89 3.27
N PHE A 99 -0.17 2.73 3.30
CA PHE A 99 -0.77 1.42 3.50
C PHE A 99 -0.48 0.96 4.94
N LYS A 100 -1.49 0.43 5.62
CA LYS A 100 -1.37 -0.10 6.99
C LYS A 100 -2.05 -1.44 7.08
N THR A 101 -1.41 -2.40 7.75
CA THR A 101 -2.05 -3.63 8.18
C THR A 101 -2.57 -3.49 9.61
N ASN A 102 -3.52 -4.33 9.98
CA ASN A 102 -4.03 -4.43 11.34
C ASN A 102 -3.95 -5.91 11.76
N GLY A 103 -3.13 -6.20 12.76
CA GLY A 103 -2.83 -7.54 13.23
C GLY A 103 -1.63 -8.19 12.55
N PRO A 104 -1.54 -9.53 12.63
CA PRO A 104 -0.41 -10.29 12.10
C PRO A 104 -0.15 -10.01 10.63
N THR A 105 1.12 -9.82 10.31
CA THR A 105 1.55 -9.46 8.96
C THR A 105 2.86 -10.17 8.63
N LYS A 106 2.95 -10.71 7.43
CA LYS A 106 4.18 -11.29 6.88
C LYS A 106 4.65 -10.46 5.69
N ILE A 107 5.94 -10.15 5.66
CA ILE A 107 6.58 -9.47 4.54
C ILE A 107 7.66 -10.39 3.97
N LEU A 108 7.68 -10.51 2.65
CA LEU A 108 8.75 -11.17 1.89
C LEU A 108 9.43 -10.10 1.05
N THR A 109 10.71 -9.85 1.31
CA THR A 109 11.47 -8.90 0.50
C THR A 109 12.05 -9.58 -0.74
N ASN A 110 12.36 -8.80 -1.77
CA ASN A 110 13.04 -9.28 -2.97
C ASN A 110 14.46 -9.81 -2.70
N GLU A 111 15.02 -9.52 -1.52
CA GLU A 111 16.32 -10.01 -1.05
C GLU A 111 16.20 -11.25 -0.15
N ASN A 112 15.04 -11.90 -0.15
CA ASN A 112 14.74 -13.13 0.59
C ASN A 112 14.74 -12.99 2.12
N TYR A 113 14.53 -11.79 2.66
CA TYR A 113 14.16 -11.64 4.06
C TYR A 113 12.70 -11.99 4.25
N THR A 114 12.40 -12.74 5.30
CA THR A 114 11.03 -12.95 5.79
C THR A 114 10.86 -12.16 7.09
N ILE A 115 9.86 -11.28 7.13
CA ILE A 115 9.58 -10.43 8.29
C ILE A 115 8.20 -10.78 8.82
N PHE A 116 8.11 -11.16 10.08
CA PHE A 116 6.85 -11.36 10.81
C PHE A 116 6.68 -10.23 11.83
N GLY A 117 5.60 -9.49 11.73
CA GLY A 117 5.28 -8.40 12.63
C GLY A 117 3.77 -8.18 12.73
N GLU A 118 3.39 -7.13 13.43
CA GLU A 118 2.00 -6.69 13.55
C GLU A 118 1.90 -5.20 13.27
N ASP A 119 0.72 -4.75 12.80
CA ASP A 119 0.40 -3.33 12.59
C ASP A 119 1.47 -2.60 11.74
N ILE A 120 1.81 -3.21 10.63
CA ILE A 120 2.83 -2.69 9.71
C ILE A 120 2.31 -1.44 8.99
N THR A 121 3.16 -0.43 8.88
CA THR A 121 2.90 0.75 8.07
C THR A 121 3.92 0.84 6.93
N LEU A 122 3.42 0.92 5.71
CA LEU A 122 4.21 1.24 4.50
C LEU A 122 3.88 2.66 4.05
N ASN A 123 4.85 3.55 4.13
CA ASN A 123 4.75 4.89 3.56
C ASN A 123 5.35 4.90 2.16
N ASN A 124 4.49 4.90 1.14
CA ASN A 124 4.92 4.83 -0.25
C ASN A 124 5.66 6.09 -0.73
N LYS A 125 5.40 7.26 -0.12
CA LYS A 125 6.11 8.51 -0.45
C LYS A 125 7.54 8.52 0.09
N LEU A 126 7.71 8.04 1.32
CA LEU A 126 9.02 8.00 1.98
C LEU A 126 9.79 6.71 1.71
N LYS A 127 9.15 5.70 1.10
CA LYS A 127 9.71 4.36 0.88
C LYS A 127 10.21 3.71 2.17
N ILE A 128 9.37 3.78 3.21
CA ILE A 128 9.66 3.26 4.54
C ILE A 128 8.60 2.27 4.97
N ILE A 129 9.03 1.11 5.45
CA ILE A 129 8.20 0.15 6.18
C ILE A 129 8.58 0.23 7.66
N ASN A 130 7.59 0.30 8.55
CA ASN A 130 7.86 0.30 9.98
C ASN A 130 6.76 -0.41 10.78
N SER A 131 7.12 -0.81 12.00
CA SER A 131 6.18 -1.19 13.05
C SER A 131 6.72 -0.76 14.42
N ASN A 132 5.78 -0.44 15.31
CA ASN A 132 6.05 -0.18 16.73
C ASN A 132 5.85 -1.45 17.60
N LYS A 133 5.68 -2.61 16.98
CA LYS A 133 5.47 -3.89 17.62
C LYS A 133 6.70 -4.79 17.49
N LYS A 134 6.75 -5.82 18.32
CA LYS A 134 7.79 -6.85 18.20
C LYS A 134 7.77 -7.44 16.78
N THR A 135 8.94 -7.51 16.17
CA THR A 135 9.14 -8.01 14.82
C THR A 135 10.25 -9.02 14.79
N VAL A 136 10.06 -10.08 14.01
CA VAL A 136 11.04 -11.12 13.77
C VAL A 136 11.43 -11.12 12.31
N ILE A 137 12.71 -11.01 12.02
CA ILE A 137 13.26 -11.05 10.67
C ILE A 137 14.09 -12.32 10.55
N THR A 138 13.87 -13.08 9.49
CA THR A 138 14.70 -14.22 9.13
C THR A 138 15.36 -13.92 7.79
N ASP A 139 16.67 -14.06 7.73
CA ASP A 139 17.43 -13.89 6.49
C ASP A 139 17.48 -15.18 5.66
N GLN A 140 18.13 -15.14 4.50
CA GLN A 140 18.28 -16.29 3.60
C GLN A 140 19.13 -17.44 4.18
N ASP A 141 19.99 -17.15 5.17
CA ASP A 141 20.86 -18.11 5.81
C ASP A 141 20.20 -18.76 7.05
N GLY A 142 18.99 -18.30 7.40
CA GLY A 142 18.22 -18.78 8.54
C GLY A 142 18.60 -18.10 9.87
N ASN A 143 19.37 -17.00 9.84
CA ASN A 143 19.59 -16.20 11.03
C ASN A 143 18.31 -15.44 11.41
N ILE A 144 18.06 -15.32 12.71
CA ILE A 144 16.86 -14.71 13.26
C ILE A 144 17.23 -13.43 13.99
N ILE A 145 16.60 -12.33 13.62
CA ILE A 145 16.75 -11.03 14.27
C ILE A 145 15.41 -10.66 14.90
N THR A 146 15.39 -10.43 16.20
CA THR A 146 14.21 -9.98 16.94
C THR A 146 14.35 -8.52 17.33
N LEU A 147 13.37 -7.70 16.98
CA LEU A 147 13.34 -6.26 17.19
C LEU A 147 12.08 -5.87 17.96
N ASN A 148 12.17 -4.87 18.85
CA ASN A 148 10.98 -4.32 19.52
C ASN A 148 10.23 -3.33 18.60
N LYS A 149 10.99 -2.54 17.85
CA LYS A 149 10.48 -1.62 16.82
C LYS A 149 11.43 -1.67 15.67
N PHE A 150 10.90 -1.60 14.46
CA PHE A 150 11.75 -1.56 13.28
C PHE A 150 11.32 -0.49 12.28
N GLU A 151 12.28 -0.08 11.50
CA GLU A 151 12.12 0.72 10.30
C GLU A 151 12.99 0.11 9.21
N TYR A 152 12.42 -0.17 8.06
CA TYR A 152 13.12 -0.63 6.86
C TYR A 152 13.07 0.45 5.79
N LEU A 153 14.23 0.98 5.44
CA LEU A 153 14.42 1.96 4.37
C LEU A 153 14.55 1.19 3.05
N ILE A 154 13.49 1.14 2.26
CA ILE A 154 13.38 0.30 1.05
C ILE A 154 14.41 0.68 -0.01
N GLU A 155 14.66 1.98 -0.21
CA GLU A 155 15.60 2.48 -1.22
C GLU A 155 17.06 2.16 -0.86
N GLU A 156 17.38 2.22 0.43
CA GLU A 156 18.73 2.05 0.96
C GLU A 156 19.01 0.60 1.36
N ASN A 157 17.98 -0.23 1.43
CA ASN A 157 18.04 -1.61 1.97
C ASN A 157 18.62 -1.68 3.38
N ILE A 158 18.21 -0.76 4.26
CA ILE A 158 18.69 -0.64 5.62
C ILE A 158 17.58 -0.95 6.62
N PHE A 159 17.84 -1.91 7.52
CA PHE A 159 17.03 -2.15 8.70
C PHE A 159 17.56 -1.34 9.89
N LYS A 160 16.69 -0.60 10.55
CA LYS A 160 16.96 0.11 11.79
C LYS A 160 16.11 -0.45 12.90
N SER A 161 16.69 -0.68 14.06
CA SER A 161 15.97 -1.06 15.28
C SER A 161 16.00 0.07 16.30
N ILE A 162 14.90 0.21 17.05
CA ILE A 162 14.83 1.10 18.22
C ILE A 162 14.51 0.23 19.44
N GLY A 163 15.46 0.19 20.38
CA GLY A 163 15.35 -0.59 21.61
C GLY A 163 16.12 -1.91 21.54
N PHE A 164 15.58 -2.93 22.22
CA PHE A 164 16.23 -4.24 22.30
C PHE A 164 16.29 -4.94 20.95
N ILE A 165 17.45 -5.49 20.65
CA ILE A 165 17.71 -6.34 19.50
C ILE A 165 18.35 -7.66 19.99
N GLU A 166 17.85 -8.78 19.49
CA GLU A 166 18.44 -10.11 19.70
C GLU A 166 18.75 -10.71 18.33
N ILE A 167 19.95 -11.23 18.15
CA ILE A 167 20.37 -11.92 16.93
C ILE A 167 20.73 -13.35 17.31
N LYS A 168 20.18 -14.31 16.58
CA LYS A 168 20.52 -15.73 16.67
C LYS A 168 20.97 -16.24 15.32
N ASP A 169 22.06 -16.97 15.29
CA ASP A 169 22.46 -17.67 14.09
C ASP A 169 21.53 -18.86 13.81
N ASN A 170 21.70 -19.50 12.66
CA ASN A 170 20.91 -20.66 12.24
C ASN A 170 21.13 -21.92 13.13
N GLN A 171 22.11 -21.89 14.04
CA GLN A 171 22.37 -22.93 15.03
C GLN A 171 21.77 -22.59 16.42
N GLY A 172 21.19 -21.39 16.55
CA GLY A 172 20.54 -20.91 17.78
C GLY A 172 21.47 -20.20 18.75
N ASN A 173 22.73 -19.92 18.38
CA ASN A 173 23.64 -19.16 19.23
C ASN A 173 23.24 -17.68 19.19
N SER A 174 23.15 -17.06 20.38
CA SER A 174 22.83 -15.61 20.50
C SER A 174 24.12 -14.81 20.57
N THR A 175 24.10 -13.64 19.92
CA THR A 175 25.13 -12.58 20.00
C THR A 175 24.51 -11.29 20.52
#